data_df47a9380f32f6bc881e707cf08252df
#
_entry.id   df47a9380f32f6bc881e707cf08252df
#
_cell.length_a   1.000
_cell.length_b   1.000
_cell.length_c   1.000
_cell.angle_alpha   90.00
_cell.angle_beta   90.00
_cell.angle_gamma   90.00
#
_symmetry.space_group_name_H-M   'P 1'
#
loop_
_entity.id
_entity.type
_entity.pdbx_description
1 polymer ?
#
loop_
_entity_poly.entity_id
_entity_poly.type
_entity_poly.pdbx_seq_one_letter_code
_entity_poly.pdbx_strand_id
1 'polypeptide(L)'
;NVCEARCAFCNFRKDQGEEGSYTLSGQEMIDYVEQHIHPGVREFHIVGGHNNHVPFQYYVDSLKALNEKYPNVTLKAYTAAEIDFFTRISGLSVKEVLQELQKAGLQSLTGGGAEILSDEYRKKMRVTKANVDRYLEVHRTAHNLGMKTHTTMLYGSVETYQDRIEHMLQIRELQDETNGFMVFIPLSMQPKSKNANIMRRNSAYEDLKTIAISRLMLDNIDHVKAYFINIGPQLTQVALTFGASDVHGTIVREQISHAAGALTPAGLTRKELIWLVKGAGRIPVERDTFYNEIEVFE
;
A
#
# COMPACT_ATOMS: atom_id res chain seq x y z
N ASN A 1 12.01 -7.35 -6.67
CA ASN A 1 10.90 -7.44 -7.63
C ASN A 1 10.69 -8.85 -8.21
N VAL A 2 11.55 -9.83 -7.85
CA VAL A 2 11.32 -11.23 -8.18
C VAL A 2 10.04 -11.72 -7.53
N CYS A 3 9.11 -12.32 -8.30
CA CYS A 3 7.80 -12.71 -7.78
C CYS A 3 7.24 -13.92 -8.52
N GLU A 4 6.85 -14.97 -7.79
CA GLU A 4 6.17 -16.13 -8.36
C GLU A 4 4.70 -15.84 -8.75
N ALA A 5 4.05 -14.85 -8.12
CA ALA A 5 2.70 -14.45 -8.47
C ALA A 5 2.64 -13.82 -9.87
N ARG A 6 1.61 -14.19 -10.65
CA ARG A 6 1.48 -13.80 -12.06
C ARG A 6 0.23 -12.94 -12.29
N CYS A 7 0.02 -11.96 -11.40
CA CYS A 7 -1.11 -11.05 -11.51
C CYS A 7 -1.10 -10.31 -12.86
N ALA A 8 -2.22 -10.31 -13.57
CA ALA A 8 -2.29 -9.81 -14.94
C ALA A 8 -2.00 -8.31 -15.08
N PHE A 9 -2.12 -7.55 -14.00
CA PHE A 9 -1.91 -6.10 -13.95
C PHE A 9 -0.50 -5.69 -13.47
N CYS A 10 0.31 -6.63 -12.94
CA CYS A 10 1.58 -6.28 -12.31
C CYS A 10 2.72 -6.19 -13.34
N ASN A 11 3.16 -4.98 -13.62
CA ASN A 11 4.32 -4.72 -14.49
C ASN A 11 5.65 -4.67 -13.72
N PHE A 12 5.59 -4.60 -12.39
CA PHE A 12 6.77 -4.55 -11.54
C PHE A 12 7.45 -5.92 -11.36
N ARG A 13 6.64 -6.98 -11.46
CA ARG A 13 7.10 -8.36 -11.29
C ARG A 13 8.11 -8.78 -12.35
N LYS A 14 9.14 -9.53 -11.92
CA LYS A 14 10.14 -10.19 -12.75
C LYS A 14 10.27 -11.67 -12.37
N ASP A 15 10.69 -12.50 -13.33
CA ASP A 15 11.17 -13.84 -13.03
C ASP A 15 12.63 -13.77 -12.55
N GLN A 16 13.08 -14.77 -11.80
CA GLN A 16 14.47 -14.87 -11.38
C GLN A 16 15.39 -14.93 -12.62
N GLY A 17 16.40 -14.05 -12.66
CA GLY A 17 17.32 -13.93 -13.79
C GLY A 17 16.78 -13.19 -15.02
N GLU A 18 15.52 -12.72 -15.00
CA GLU A 18 14.99 -11.83 -16.05
C GLU A 18 15.72 -10.47 -15.98
N GLU A 19 15.95 -9.84 -17.13
CA GLU A 19 16.59 -8.53 -17.20
C GLU A 19 15.84 -7.50 -16.32
N GLY A 20 16.57 -6.82 -15.45
CA GLY A 20 16.03 -5.89 -14.45
C GLY A 20 15.41 -6.60 -13.23
N SER A 21 15.58 -7.91 -13.06
CA SER A 21 15.26 -8.59 -11.81
C SER A 21 16.29 -8.26 -10.73
N TYR A 22 15.83 -8.09 -9.49
CA TYR A 22 16.71 -7.85 -8.34
C TYR A 22 16.11 -8.42 -7.05
N THR A 23 17.01 -8.76 -6.12
CA THR A 23 16.72 -9.12 -4.75
C THR A 23 17.77 -8.41 -3.89
N LEU A 24 17.37 -7.42 -3.12
CA LEU A 24 18.28 -6.60 -2.31
C LEU A 24 18.61 -7.31 -1.00
N SER A 25 19.88 -7.46 -0.69
CA SER A 25 20.32 -7.84 0.66
C SER A 25 20.00 -6.74 1.68
N GLY A 26 20.01 -7.07 2.97
CA GLY A 26 19.84 -6.07 4.04
C GLY A 26 20.86 -4.93 3.94
N GLN A 27 22.12 -5.23 3.55
CA GLN A 27 23.15 -4.21 3.37
C GLN A 27 22.84 -3.30 2.16
N GLU A 28 22.43 -3.86 1.02
CA GLU A 28 22.05 -3.06 -0.15
C GLU A 28 20.82 -2.17 0.14
N MET A 29 19.88 -2.63 0.97
CA MET A 29 18.78 -1.78 1.46
C MET A 29 19.30 -0.61 2.30
N ILE A 30 20.25 -0.87 3.21
CA ILE A 30 20.89 0.15 4.03
C ILE A 30 21.63 1.16 3.15
N ASP A 31 22.46 0.69 2.22
CA ASP A 31 23.22 1.54 1.29
C ASP A 31 22.30 2.43 0.46
N TYR A 32 21.13 1.90 0.06
CA TYR A 32 20.10 2.69 -0.63
C TYR A 32 19.50 3.77 0.29
N VAL A 33 19.17 3.42 1.54
CA VAL A 33 18.64 4.38 2.51
C VAL A 33 19.64 5.48 2.80
N GLU A 34 20.93 5.16 2.96
CA GLU A 34 21.99 6.16 3.25
C GLU A 34 22.09 7.27 2.20
N GLN A 35 21.79 6.95 0.94
CA GLN A 35 21.80 7.95 -0.14
C GLN A 35 20.62 8.93 -0.09
N HIS A 36 19.59 8.64 0.72
CA HIS A 36 18.32 9.36 0.72
C HIS A 36 17.87 9.82 2.10
N ILE A 37 18.50 9.32 3.18
CA ILE A 37 18.11 9.64 4.54
C ILE A 37 18.36 11.11 4.90
N HIS A 38 17.41 11.73 5.57
CA HIS A 38 17.53 13.07 6.13
C HIS A 38 16.67 13.17 7.40
N PRO A 39 16.85 14.19 8.26
CA PRO A 39 16.17 14.27 9.57
C PRO A 39 14.63 14.26 9.51
N GLY A 40 14.04 14.55 8.35
CA GLY A 40 12.58 14.52 8.15
C GLY A 40 12.02 13.16 7.78
N VAL A 41 12.85 12.12 7.52
CA VAL A 41 12.38 10.76 7.20
C VAL A 41 11.82 10.12 8.45
N ARG A 42 10.55 9.67 8.39
CA ARG A 42 9.84 9.08 9.53
C ARG A 42 9.37 7.65 9.27
N GLU A 43 9.36 7.21 8.01
CA GLU A 43 8.82 5.92 7.61
C GLU A 43 9.64 5.29 6.48
N PHE A 44 9.93 4.01 6.61
CA PHE A 44 10.32 3.17 5.49
C PHE A 44 9.12 2.34 5.07
N HIS A 45 8.67 2.58 3.83
CA HIS A 45 7.59 1.83 3.22
C HIS A 45 8.17 0.75 2.29
N ILE A 46 8.09 -0.51 2.70
CA ILE A 46 8.75 -1.62 2.02
C ILE A 46 7.73 -2.64 1.56
N VAL A 47 7.68 -2.88 0.25
CA VAL A 47 6.88 -3.95 -0.37
C VAL A 47 7.71 -4.65 -1.44
N GLY A 48 7.44 -5.92 -1.67
CA GLY A 48 8.21 -6.71 -2.62
C GLY A 48 7.39 -7.74 -3.38
N GLY A 49 8.10 -8.56 -4.14
CA GLY A 49 7.56 -9.75 -4.80
C GLY A 49 7.57 -10.95 -3.86
N HIS A 50 6.73 -11.95 -4.18
CA HIS A 50 6.77 -13.27 -3.55
C HIS A 50 7.97 -14.04 -4.09
N ASN A 51 9.15 -13.78 -3.54
CA ASN A 51 10.39 -14.38 -3.98
C ASN A 51 10.63 -15.73 -3.27
N ASN A 52 10.30 -16.82 -3.94
CA ASN A 52 10.47 -18.18 -3.42
C ASN A 52 11.93 -18.71 -3.52
N HIS A 53 12.88 -17.90 -3.98
CA HIS A 53 14.30 -18.23 -4.03
C HIS A 53 15.05 -17.82 -2.77
N VAL A 54 14.39 -17.14 -1.82
CA VAL A 54 14.96 -16.76 -0.53
C VAL A 54 14.11 -17.32 0.62
N PRO A 55 14.74 -17.69 1.77
CA PRO A 55 14.01 -18.21 2.91
C PRO A 55 13.29 -17.07 3.66
N PHE A 56 12.31 -17.40 4.51
CA PHE A 56 11.64 -16.42 5.37
C PHE A 56 12.61 -15.60 6.22
N GLN A 57 13.70 -16.21 6.68
CA GLN A 57 14.73 -15.55 7.47
C GLN A 57 15.34 -14.32 6.77
N TYR A 58 15.47 -14.33 5.45
CA TYR A 58 15.91 -13.17 4.66
C TYR A 58 15.05 -11.92 4.94
N TYR A 59 13.74 -12.07 5.01
CA TYR A 59 12.81 -10.95 5.27
C TYR A 59 12.91 -10.46 6.72
N VAL A 60 13.08 -11.37 7.67
CA VAL A 60 13.31 -11.05 9.09
C VAL A 60 14.61 -10.29 9.26
N ASP A 61 15.72 -10.79 8.70
CA ASP A 61 17.04 -10.17 8.82
C ASP A 61 17.10 -8.79 8.15
N SER A 62 16.41 -8.62 7.02
CA SER A 62 16.33 -7.33 6.33
C SER A 62 15.65 -6.25 7.20
N LEU A 63 14.53 -6.58 7.86
CA LEU A 63 13.88 -5.65 8.78
C LEU A 63 14.74 -5.36 10.00
N LYS A 64 15.35 -6.40 10.58
CA LYS A 64 16.21 -6.26 11.76
C LYS A 64 17.38 -5.33 11.47
N ALA A 65 18.05 -5.49 10.34
CA ALA A 65 19.17 -4.64 9.93
C ALA A 65 18.76 -3.15 9.80
N LEU A 66 17.59 -2.89 9.19
CA LEU A 66 17.05 -1.54 9.08
C LEU A 66 16.66 -0.96 10.45
N ASN A 67 15.99 -1.75 11.30
CA ASN A 67 15.56 -1.32 12.62
C ASN A 67 16.74 -1.01 13.56
N GLU A 68 17.78 -1.83 13.52
CA GLU A 68 19.00 -1.61 14.31
C GLU A 68 19.73 -0.32 13.90
N LYS A 69 19.78 -0.04 12.61
CA LYS A 69 20.45 1.15 12.09
C LYS A 69 19.63 2.43 12.20
N TYR A 70 18.31 2.32 12.07
CA TYR A 70 17.37 3.47 12.08
C TYR A 70 16.23 3.27 13.09
N PRO A 71 16.53 3.16 14.40
CA PRO A 71 15.53 2.78 15.42
C PRO A 71 14.40 3.80 15.60
N ASN A 72 14.57 5.03 15.10
CA ASN A 72 13.58 6.10 15.19
C ASN A 72 12.73 6.26 13.92
N VAL A 73 12.90 5.39 12.91
CA VAL A 73 12.13 5.39 11.67
C VAL A 73 11.15 4.23 11.68
N THR A 74 9.88 4.51 11.48
CA THR A 74 8.84 3.47 11.47
C THR A 74 9.02 2.51 10.30
N LEU A 75 9.08 1.22 10.58
CA LEU A 75 9.05 0.17 9.57
C LEU A 75 7.60 -0.22 9.25
N LYS A 76 7.07 0.32 8.17
CA LYS A 76 5.83 -0.11 7.55
C LYS A 76 6.16 -0.98 6.35
N ALA A 77 6.08 -2.28 6.55
CA ALA A 77 6.54 -3.23 5.54
C ALA A 77 5.51 -4.33 5.30
N TYR A 78 5.65 -4.93 4.12
CA TYR A 78 4.88 -6.07 3.66
C TYR A 78 3.38 -5.82 3.55
N THR A 79 2.76 -6.58 2.69
CA THR A 79 1.30 -6.63 2.47
C THR A 79 0.72 -7.89 3.11
N ALA A 80 -0.58 -7.94 3.30
CA ALA A 80 -1.24 -9.17 3.75
C ALA A 80 -0.95 -10.36 2.80
N ALA A 81 -0.78 -10.10 1.50
CA ALA A 81 -0.42 -11.13 0.54
C ALA A 81 1.02 -11.64 0.74
N GLU A 82 1.97 -10.78 1.13
CA GLU A 82 3.33 -11.20 1.48
C GLU A 82 3.35 -11.98 2.79
N ILE A 83 2.56 -11.58 3.80
CA ILE A 83 2.44 -12.35 5.04
C ILE A 83 1.88 -13.76 4.78
N ASP A 84 0.85 -13.89 3.95
CA ASP A 84 0.34 -15.21 3.53
C ASP A 84 1.41 -16.02 2.77
N PHE A 85 2.18 -15.39 1.89
CA PHE A 85 3.31 -16.03 1.24
C PHE A 85 4.36 -16.50 2.26
N PHE A 86 4.67 -15.71 3.28
CA PHE A 86 5.64 -16.06 4.32
C PHE A 86 5.17 -17.27 5.16
N THR A 87 3.87 -17.42 5.42
CA THR A 87 3.37 -18.65 6.09
C THR A 87 3.68 -19.89 5.27
N ARG A 88 3.58 -19.80 3.95
CA ARG A 88 3.79 -20.91 3.03
C ARG A 88 5.25 -21.34 2.93
N ILE A 89 6.19 -20.38 2.91
CA ILE A 89 7.63 -20.70 2.79
C ILE A 89 8.28 -21.02 4.15
N SER A 90 7.69 -20.60 5.28
CA SER A 90 8.22 -20.87 6.61
C SER A 90 7.57 -22.06 7.30
N GLY A 91 6.33 -22.42 6.92
CA GLY A 91 5.50 -23.39 7.63
C GLY A 91 4.88 -22.86 8.93
N LEU A 92 5.05 -21.57 9.23
CA LEU A 92 4.50 -20.91 10.41
C LEU A 92 3.05 -20.45 10.18
N SER A 93 2.29 -20.29 11.24
CA SER A 93 0.97 -19.63 11.19
C SER A 93 1.12 -18.12 10.92
N VAL A 94 0.02 -17.47 10.50
CA VAL A 94 -0.03 -16.00 10.33
C VAL A 94 0.44 -15.28 11.59
N LYS A 95 -0.03 -15.74 12.75
CA LYS A 95 0.33 -15.15 14.05
C LYS A 95 1.83 -15.24 14.32
N GLU A 96 2.43 -16.40 14.12
CA GLU A 96 3.86 -16.61 14.34
C GLU A 96 4.70 -15.78 13.37
N VAL A 97 4.34 -15.75 12.07
CA VAL A 97 5.01 -14.89 11.08
C VAL A 97 4.98 -13.43 11.51
N LEU A 98 3.83 -12.90 11.90
CA LEU A 98 3.68 -11.51 12.35
C LEU A 98 4.50 -11.24 13.62
N GLN A 99 4.52 -12.16 14.58
CA GLN A 99 5.30 -12.02 15.80
C GLN A 99 6.81 -12.01 15.55
N GLU A 100 7.31 -12.86 14.64
CA GLU A 100 8.73 -12.85 14.26
C GLU A 100 9.11 -11.52 13.56
N LEU A 101 8.27 -11.03 12.67
CA LEU A 101 8.48 -9.75 12.02
C LEU A 101 8.38 -8.57 12.99
N GLN A 102 7.46 -8.59 13.97
CA GLN A 102 7.39 -7.57 15.03
C GLN A 102 8.68 -7.54 15.87
N LYS A 103 9.23 -8.70 16.25
CA LYS A 103 10.53 -8.79 16.94
C LYS A 103 11.67 -8.19 16.12
N ALA A 104 11.59 -8.30 14.79
CA ALA A 104 12.55 -7.71 13.85
C ALA A 104 12.33 -6.21 13.60
N GLY A 105 11.27 -5.60 14.15
CA GLY A 105 10.99 -4.18 14.06
C GLY A 105 9.79 -3.79 13.19
N LEU A 106 9.01 -4.74 12.66
CA LEU A 106 7.78 -4.43 11.93
C LEU A 106 6.76 -3.73 12.83
N GLN A 107 6.29 -2.55 12.43
CA GLN A 107 5.34 -1.76 13.21
C GLN A 107 3.96 -1.61 12.55
N SER A 108 3.90 -1.69 11.22
CA SER A 108 2.63 -1.57 10.47
C SER A 108 2.70 -2.37 9.16
N LEU A 109 1.54 -2.88 8.71
CA LEU A 109 1.43 -3.48 7.37
C LEU A 109 0.96 -2.45 6.35
N THR A 110 1.45 -2.61 5.12
CA THR A 110 0.94 -1.88 3.96
C THR A 110 -0.39 -2.45 3.48
N GLY A 111 -1.21 -1.66 2.80
CA GLY A 111 -2.56 -2.07 2.38
C GLY A 111 -2.64 -2.93 1.11
N GLY A 112 -1.54 -3.11 0.40
CA GLY A 112 -1.54 -3.80 -0.89
C GLY A 112 -1.95 -5.28 -0.80
N GLY A 113 -2.31 -5.86 -1.94
CA GLY A 113 -2.70 -7.27 -2.01
C GLY A 113 -4.21 -7.53 -2.01
N ALA A 114 -5.03 -6.57 -1.58
CA ALA A 114 -6.49 -6.66 -1.65
C ALA A 114 -6.99 -6.75 -3.10
N GLU A 115 -6.51 -5.87 -3.94
CA GLU A 115 -7.04 -5.55 -5.27
C GLU A 115 -8.55 -5.25 -5.18
N ILE A 116 -9.40 -6.20 -5.53
CA ILE A 116 -10.82 -6.27 -5.16
C ILE A 116 -11.06 -7.56 -4.37
N LEU A 117 -11.74 -7.49 -3.24
CA LEU A 117 -12.09 -8.61 -2.37
C LEU A 117 -13.30 -9.37 -2.94
N SER A 118 -13.11 -9.98 -4.09
CA SER A 118 -14.04 -10.83 -4.81
C SER A 118 -13.24 -11.94 -5.48
N ASP A 119 -13.53 -13.20 -5.13
CA ASP A 119 -12.79 -14.33 -5.69
C ASP A 119 -13.05 -14.48 -7.20
N GLU A 120 -14.23 -14.09 -7.67
CA GLU A 120 -14.54 -14.07 -9.10
C GLU A 120 -13.67 -13.04 -9.84
N TYR A 121 -13.56 -11.82 -9.31
CA TYR A 121 -12.65 -10.78 -9.83
C TYR A 121 -11.22 -11.28 -9.83
N ARG A 122 -10.75 -11.82 -8.68
CA ARG A 122 -9.38 -12.31 -8.53
C ARG A 122 -9.04 -13.39 -9.53
N LYS A 123 -9.96 -14.30 -9.81
CA LYS A 123 -9.82 -15.32 -10.86
C LYS A 123 -9.71 -14.71 -12.27
N LYS A 124 -10.57 -13.74 -12.62
CA LYS A 124 -10.50 -13.01 -13.89
C LYS A 124 -9.17 -12.27 -14.08
N MET A 125 -8.66 -11.66 -13.01
CA MET A 125 -7.41 -10.90 -13.00
C MET A 125 -6.17 -11.76 -12.75
N ARG A 126 -6.33 -13.08 -12.65
CA ARG A 126 -5.25 -14.04 -12.34
C ARG A 126 -4.44 -13.62 -11.12
N VAL A 127 -5.14 -13.19 -10.06
CA VAL A 127 -4.51 -12.86 -8.79
C VAL A 127 -4.17 -14.17 -8.08
N THR A 128 -2.91 -14.59 -8.13
CA THR A 128 -2.44 -15.90 -7.62
C THR A 128 -1.80 -15.79 -6.22
N LYS A 129 -2.06 -14.70 -5.51
CA LYS A 129 -1.65 -14.47 -4.11
C LYS A 129 -2.85 -14.63 -3.19
N ALA A 130 -2.71 -14.39 -1.89
CA ALA A 130 -3.73 -14.58 -0.85
C ALA A 130 -5.17 -14.38 -1.37
N ASN A 131 -6.07 -15.32 -1.09
CA ASN A 131 -7.50 -15.16 -1.40
C ASN A 131 -8.14 -14.14 -0.43
N VAL A 132 -9.45 -13.91 -0.57
CA VAL A 132 -10.18 -12.92 0.24
C VAL A 132 -10.09 -13.24 1.73
N ASP A 133 -10.38 -14.48 2.12
CA ASP A 133 -10.37 -14.91 3.52
C ASP A 133 -8.99 -14.75 4.15
N ARG A 134 -7.93 -15.12 3.42
CA ARG A 134 -6.55 -14.98 3.89
C ARG A 134 -6.13 -13.53 4.04
N TYR A 135 -6.54 -12.64 3.13
CA TYR A 135 -6.28 -11.21 3.27
C TYR A 135 -6.90 -10.65 4.56
N LEU A 136 -8.17 -10.96 4.79
CA LEU A 136 -8.90 -10.52 6.00
C LEU A 136 -8.33 -11.15 7.28
N GLU A 137 -7.98 -12.45 7.26
CA GLU A 137 -7.35 -13.15 8.39
C GLU A 137 -6.02 -12.49 8.79
N VAL A 138 -5.17 -12.15 7.83
CA VAL A 138 -3.88 -11.50 8.12
C VAL A 138 -4.10 -10.16 8.81
N HIS A 139 -4.99 -9.31 8.31
CA HIS A 139 -5.28 -8.02 8.94
C HIS A 139 -5.90 -8.20 10.32
N ARG A 140 -6.89 -9.08 10.47
CA ARG A 140 -7.49 -9.42 11.77
C ARG A 140 -6.44 -9.86 12.78
N THR A 141 -5.53 -10.73 12.37
CA THR A 141 -4.47 -11.24 13.25
C THR A 141 -3.49 -10.12 13.62
N ALA A 142 -3.10 -9.26 12.67
CA ALA A 142 -2.24 -8.11 12.91
C ALA A 142 -2.88 -7.13 13.91
N HIS A 143 -4.17 -6.82 13.74
CA HIS A 143 -4.93 -5.96 14.64
C HIS A 143 -5.01 -6.54 16.06
N ASN A 144 -5.28 -7.85 16.18
CA ASN A 144 -5.31 -8.55 17.46
C ASN A 144 -3.93 -8.63 18.17
N LEU A 145 -2.84 -8.45 17.42
CA LEU A 145 -1.49 -8.28 17.94
C LEU A 145 -1.14 -6.81 18.27
N GLY A 146 -2.11 -5.90 18.19
CA GLY A 146 -1.95 -4.47 18.48
C GLY A 146 -1.35 -3.66 17.32
N MET A 147 -1.18 -4.25 16.13
CA MET A 147 -0.64 -3.56 14.97
C MET A 147 -1.77 -2.81 14.24
N LYS A 148 -1.53 -1.53 13.93
CA LYS A 148 -2.39 -0.76 13.00
C LYS A 148 -1.93 -0.96 11.58
N THR A 149 -2.87 -1.01 10.63
CA THR A 149 -2.56 -1.32 9.22
C THR A 149 -3.26 -0.38 8.25
N HIS A 150 -2.87 -0.47 6.99
CA HIS A 150 -3.55 0.18 5.86
C HIS A 150 -4.39 -0.83 5.09
N THR A 151 -5.37 -0.36 4.33
CA THR A 151 -6.10 -1.18 3.35
C THR A 151 -6.28 -0.42 2.04
N THR A 152 -6.36 -1.15 0.92
CA THR A 152 -6.43 -0.57 -0.42
C THR A 152 -7.52 -1.22 -1.25
N MET A 153 -7.98 -0.52 -2.27
CA MET A 153 -8.79 -1.08 -3.36
C MET A 153 -8.17 -0.67 -4.69
N LEU A 154 -7.82 -1.63 -5.56
CA LEU A 154 -7.32 -1.36 -6.92
C LEU A 154 -8.49 -1.45 -7.90
N TYR A 155 -8.97 -0.32 -8.38
CA TYR A 155 -10.15 -0.20 -9.24
C TYR A 155 -9.83 0.33 -10.65
N GLY A 156 -10.75 0.15 -11.59
CA GLY A 156 -10.61 0.64 -12.97
C GLY A 156 -10.16 -0.45 -13.95
N SER A 157 -10.54 -1.70 -13.68
CA SER A 157 -10.28 -2.84 -14.56
C SER A 157 -11.58 -3.50 -15.01
N VAL A 158 -11.78 -4.76 -14.65
CA VAL A 158 -12.95 -5.57 -15.04
C VAL A 158 -14.03 -5.66 -13.96
N GLU A 159 -13.77 -5.06 -12.79
CA GLU A 159 -14.72 -5.03 -11.68
C GLU A 159 -15.97 -4.21 -12.02
N THR A 160 -17.07 -4.54 -11.36
CA THR A 160 -18.32 -3.78 -11.35
C THR A 160 -18.37 -2.80 -10.18
N TYR A 161 -19.34 -1.89 -10.18
CA TYR A 161 -19.59 -1.08 -8.98
C TYR A 161 -20.02 -1.92 -7.79
N GLN A 162 -20.74 -3.02 -8.03
CA GLN A 162 -21.12 -3.97 -6.99
C GLN A 162 -19.88 -4.57 -6.33
N ASP A 163 -18.88 -5.02 -7.10
CA ASP A 163 -17.63 -5.55 -6.56
C ASP A 163 -16.90 -4.52 -5.67
N ARG A 164 -16.91 -3.22 -6.04
CA ARG A 164 -16.32 -2.14 -5.22
C ARG A 164 -17.07 -1.95 -3.91
N ILE A 165 -18.42 -1.99 -3.93
CA ILE A 165 -19.25 -1.86 -2.73
C ILE A 165 -19.03 -3.06 -1.80
N GLU A 166 -19.07 -4.28 -2.32
CA GLU A 166 -18.83 -5.50 -1.54
C GLU A 166 -17.44 -5.53 -0.93
N HIS A 167 -16.43 -5.06 -1.65
CA HIS A 167 -15.08 -4.86 -1.11
C HIS A 167 -15.09 -3.93 0.11
N MET A 168 -15.72 -2.76 -0.02
CA MET A 168 -15.78 -1.79 1.09
C MET A 168 -16.59 -2.31 2.28
N LEU A 169 -17.66 -3.07 2.05
CA LEU A 169 -18.44 -3.69 3.14
C LEU A 169 -17.59 -4.69 3.94
N GLN A 170 -16.80 -5.54 3.28
CA GLN A 170 -15.92 -6.49 3.97
C GLN A 170 -14.83 -5.76 4.80
N ILE A 171 -14.28 -4.66 4.26
CA ILE A 171 -13.33 -3.82 5.01
C ILE A 171 -14.01 -3.15 6.19
N ARG A 172 -15.24 -2.62 6.01
CA ARG A 172 -16.03 -2.01 7.07
C ARG A 172 -16.31 -2.99 8.19
N GLU A 173 -16.76 -4.21 7.87
CA GLU A 173 -17.04 -5.27 8.86
C GLU A 173 -15.79 -5.61 9.68
N LEU A 174 -14.64 -5.77 9.04
CA LEU A 174 -13.38 -6.02 9.76
C LEU A 174 -12.95 -4.82 10.60
N GLN A 175 -13.20 -3.59 10.16
CA GLN A 175 -12.94 -2.40 10.95
C GLN A 175 -13.86 -2.30 12.17
N ASP A 176 -15.15 -2.61 12.03
CA ASP A 176 -16.10 -2.67 13.14
C ASP A 176 -15.67 -3.73 14.19
N GLU A 177 -15.11 -4.87 13.73
CA GLU A 177 -14.60 -5.93 14.59
C GLU A 177 -13.33 -5.53 15.35
N THR A 178 -12.38 -4.85 14.67
CA THR A 178 -11.00 -4.75 15.16
C THR A 178 -10.51 -3.32 15.39
N ASN A 179 -11.14 -2.33 14.78
CA ASN A 179 -10.71 -0.92 14.76
C ASN A 179 -9.21 -0.76 14.42
N GLY A 180 -8.68 -1.58 13.49
CA GLY A 180 -7.24 -1.67 13.21
C GLY A 180 -6.78 -0.94 11.96
N PHE A 181 -7.67 -0.63 11.00
CA PHE A 181 -7.32 0.14 9.82
C PHE A 181 -7.24 1.63 10.11
N MET A 182 -6.13 2.26 9.75
CA MET A 182 -5.91 3.71 9.88
C MET A 182 -6.40 4.48 8.66
N VAL A 183 -6.31 3.87 7.48
CA VAL A 183 -6.60 4.54 6.22
C VAL A 183 -7.06 3.55 5.15
N PHE A 184 -8.03 3.98 4.36
CA PHE A 184 -8.41 3.35 3.11
C PHE A 184 -7.82 4.10 1.92
N ILE A 185 -7.23 3.37 0.96
CA ILE A 185 -6.54 3.94 -0.19
C ILE A 185 -7.14 3.39 -1.48
N PRO A 186 -8.04 4.11 -2.14
CA PRO A 186 -8.49 3.75 -3.48
C PRO A 186 -7.38 4.04 -4.49
N LEU A 187 -6.90 3.00 -5.17
CA LEU A 187 -5.83 3.05 -6.15
C LEU A 187 -6.41 2.93 -7.56
N SER A 188 -6.32 3.99 -8.34
CA SER A 188 -6.73 4.00 -9.75
C SER A 188 -5.73 3.21 -10.58
N MET A 189 -6.22 2.22 -11.33
CA MET A 189 -5.38 1.36 -12.17
C MET A 189 -4.67 2.18 -13.25
N GLN A 190 -3.38 1.93 -13.45
CA GLN A 190 -2.55 2.65 -14.41
C GLN A 190 -2.56 2.02 -15.81
N PRO A 191 -2.36 2.80 -16.90
CA PRO A 191 -2.73 2.41 -18.26
C PRO A 191 -1.81 1.42 -18.98
N LYS A 192 -0.64 1.08 -18.43
CA LYS A 192 0.33 0.19 -19.09
C LYS A 192 0.35 -1.23 -18.55
N SER A 193 -0.78 -1.84 -18.23
CA SER A 193 -0.76 -3.28 -17.98
C SER A 193 -0.33 -4.05 -19.22
N LYS A 194 0.38 -5.16 -19.01
CA LYS A 194 0.76 -6.12 -20.06
C LYS A 194 -0.46 -6.71 -20.82
N ASN A 195 -1.66 -6.47 -20.31
CA ASN A 195 -2.91 -6.99 -20.89
C ASN A 195 -3.92 -5.86 -21.10
N ALA A 196 -3.85 -5.23 -22.26
CA ALA A 196 -4.73 -4.10 -22.66
C ALA A 196 -6.24 -4.41 -22.58
N ASN A 197 -6.63 -5.69 -22.61
CA ASN A 197 -8.04 -6.10 -22.59
C ASN A 197 -8.70 -6.00 -21.21
N ILE A 198 -7.92 -5.85 -20.13
CA ILE A 198 -8.43 -5.77 -18.76
C ILE A 198 -8.34 -4.37 -18.16
N MET A 199 -7.92 -3.38 -18.94
CA MET A 199 -7.68 -2.03 -18.44
C MET A 199 -8.61 -1.01 -19.07
N ARG A 200 -9.25 -0.25 -18.20
CA ARG A 200 -9.90 1.00 -18.58
C ARG A 200 -9.12 2.14 -17.93
N ARG A 201 -8.77 3.18 -18.67
CA ARG A 201 -8.28 4.41 -18.05
C ARG A 201 -9.48 5.05 -17.33
N ASN A 202 -9.39 5.19 -16.03
CA ASN A 202 -10.41 5.89 -15.27
C ASN A 202 -10.44 7.37 -15.69
N SER A 203 -11.64 7.93 -15.71
CA SER A 203 -11.80 9.37 -15.82
C SER A 203 -11.62 10.02 -14.45
N ALA A 204 -11.30 11.30 -14.44
CA ALA A 204 -11.25 12.10 -13.21
C ALA A 204 -12.58 12.02 -12.43
N TYR A 205 -13.70 11.93 -13.14
CA TYR A 205 -15.03 11.76 -12.52
C TYR A 205 -15.15 10.42 -11.77
N GLU A 206 -14.67 9.32 -12.35
CA GLU A 206 -14.68 8.01 -11.70
C GLU A 206 -13.76 7.97 -10.47
N ASP A 207 -12.60 8.64 -10.54
CA ASP A 207 -11.69 8.72 -9.42
C ASP A 207 -12.31 9.50 -8.25
N LEU A 208 -12.89 10.68 -8.50
CA LEU A 208 -13.56 11.49 -7.48
C LEU A 208 -14.80 10.79 -6.90
N LYS A 209 -15.60 10.16 -7.76
CA LYS A 209 -16.77 9.38 -7.33
C LYS A 209 -16.37 8.21 -6.43
N THR A 210 -15.30 7.48 -6.79
CA THR A 210 -14.80 6.37 -5.97
C THR A 210 -14.33 6.87 -4.60
N ILE A 211 -13.61 7.99 -4.53
CA ILE A 211 -13.17 8.59 -3.26
C ILE A 211 -14.37 9.02 -2.41
N ALA A 212 -15.35 9.70 -3.01
CA ALA A 212 -16.56 10.16 -2.30
C ALA A 212 -17.37 8.99 -1.73
N ILE A 213 -17.59 7.94 -2.53
CA ILE A 213 -18.30 6.72 -2.08
C ILE A 213 -17.49 6.01 -0.99
N SER A 214 -16.17 5.94 -1.12
CA SER A 214 -15.31 5.34 -0.08
C SER A 214 -15.47 6.07 1.26
N ARG A 215 -15.51 7.41 1.27
CA ARG A 215 -15.75 8.19 2.49
C ARG A 215 -17.10 7.92 3.12
N LEU A 216 -18.16 7.76 2.29
CA LEU A 216 -19.51 7.49 2.79
C LEU A 216 -19.67 6.06 3.32
N MET A 217 -19.03 5.09 2.64
CA MET A 217 -19.13 3.68 2.99
C MET A 217 -18.26 3.31 4.20
N LEU A 218 -17.13 4.00 4.38
CA LEU A 218 -16.11 3.70 5.40
C LEU A 218 -16.02 4.85 6.41
N ASP A 219 -17.16 5.25 6.98
CA ASP A 219 -17.23 6.28 8.02
C ASP A 219 -16.57 5.85 9.34
N ASN A 220 -16.32 4.55 9.52
CA ASN A 220 -15.59 3.95 10.63
C ASN A 220 -14.06 3.89 10.42
N ILE A 221 -13.55 4.37 9.27
CA ILE A 221 -12.11 4.54 9.02
C ILE A 221 -11.80 6.04 8.96
N ASP A 222 -10.90 6.52 9.82
CA ASP A 222 -10.64 7.95 10.00
C ASP A 222 -10.19 8.63 8.71
N HIS A 223 -9.40 7.95 7.89
CA HIS A 223 -8.78 8.55 6.72
C HIS A 223 -9.10 7.82 5.41
N VAL A 224 -9.43 8.62 4.37
CA VAL A 224 -9.44 8.20 2.96
C VAL A 224 -8.33 8.96 2.24
N LYS A 225 -7.43 8.24 1.59
CA LYS A 225 -6.26 8.82 0.93
C LYS A 225 -6.52 9.07 -0.56
N ALA A 226 -6.28 10.28 -1.01
CA ALA A 226 -6.11 10.60 -2.42
C ALA A 226 -4.63 10.44 -2.79
N TYR A 227 -4.27 9.34 -3.44
CA TYR A 227 -2.88 9.01 -3.74
C TYR A 227 -2.41 9.72 -5.02
N PHE A 228 -1.68 10.83 -4.87
CA PHE A 228 -1.31 11.70 -5.99
C PHE A 228 -0.50 10.99 -7.10
N ILE A 229 0.24 9.94 -6.78
CA ILE A 229 0.95 9.14 -7.79
C ILE A 229 -0.02 8.50 -8.80
N ASN A 230 -1.20 8.08 -8.35
CA ASN A 230 -2.16 7.41 -9.23
C ASN A 230 -3.04 8.39 -10.00
N ILE A 231 -3.50 9.47 -9.36
CA ILE A 231 -4.50 10.38 -9.93
C ILE A 231 -3.96 11.76 -10.30
N GLY A 232 -2.73 12.06 -9.94
CA GLY A 232 -2.05 13.35 -10.20
C GLY A 232 -2.33 14.41 -9.13
N PRO A 233 -1.41 15.38 -8.96
CA PRO A 233 -1.52 16.41 -7.92
C PRO A 233 -2.80 17.25 -8.03
N GLN A 234 -3.19 17.67 -9.24
CA GLN A 234 -4.37 18.50 -9.46
C GLN A 234 -5.67 17.80 -9.05
N LEU A 235 -5.84 16.53 -9.44
CA LEU A 235 -7.04 15.78 -9.05
C LEU A 235 -7.02 15.43 -7.57
N THR A 236 -5.85 15.18 -6.98
CA THR A 236 -5.67 15.01 -5.53
C THR A 236 -6.14 16.23 -4.76
N GLN A 237 -5.81 17.43 -5.23
CA GLN A 237 -6.30 18.69 -4.64
C GLN A 237 -7.83 18.76 -4.63
N VAL A 238 -8.48 18.45 -5.75
CA VAL A 238 -9.95 18.43 -5.87
C VAL A 238 -10.54 17.34 -4.95
N ALA A 239 -9.90 16.17 -4.86
CA ALA A 239 -10.35 15.05 -4.04
C ALA A 239 -10.48 15.39 -2.54
N LEU A 240 -9.73 16.40 -2.04
CA LEU A 240 -9.89 16.92 -0.68
C LEU A 240 -11.26 17.56 -0.42
N THR A 241 -12.00 17.94 -1.46
CA THR A 241 -13.38 18.40 -1.36
C THR A 241 -14.40 17.27 -1.59
N PHE A 242 -13.94 16.08 -1.97
CA PHE A 242 -14.73 14.88 -2.21
C PHE A 242 -14.58 13.82 -1.11
N GLY A 243 -14.08 14.18 0.06
CA GLY A 243 -14.01 13.29 1.22
C GLY A 243 -12.63 12.67 1.50
N ALA A 244 -11.61 12.94 0.67
CA ALA A 244 -10.25 12.60 1.02
C ALA A 244 -9.75 13.49 2.17
N SER A 245 -8.96 12.91 3.08
CA SER A 245 -8.34 13.59 4.22
C SER A 245 -6.82 13.41 4.29
N ASP A 246 -6.23 12.67 3.35
CA ASP A 246 -4.79 12.40 3.27
C ASP A 246 -4.34 12.42 1.81
N VAL A 247 -3.25 13.12 1.53
CA VAL A 247 -2.66 13.25 0.18
C VAL A 247 -1.38 12.42 0.01
N HIS A 248 -1.09 11.54 0.97
CA HIS A 248 0.19 10.86 1.15
C HIS A 248 1.27 11.84 1.66
N GLY A 249 2.52 11.40 1.75
CA GLY A 249 3.65 12.22 2.16
C GLY A 249 4.65 12.44 1.02
N THR A 250 5.79 12.99 1.38
CA THR A 250 6.95 13.03 0.49
C THR A 250 7.40 11.61 0.18
N ILE A 251 7.65 11.32 -1.08
CA ILE A 251 8.13 10.01 -1.55
C ILE A 251 9.48 10.24 -2.21
N VAL A 252 10.47 9.45 -1.81
CA VAL A 252 11.79 9.49 -2.43
C VAL A 252 11.78 8.78 -3.78
N ARG A 253 11.14 7.60 -3.82
CA ARG A 253 11.07 6.79 -5.04
C ARG A 253 9.83 5.90 -5.05
N GLU A 254 8.98 6.07 -6.05
CA GLU A 254 7.86 5.17 -6.34
C GLU A 254 8.16 4.41 -7.64
N GLN A 255 8.08 3.08 -7.60
CA GLN A 255 8.44 2.24 -8.74
C GLN A 255 7.26 1.44 -9.31
N ILE A 256 6.28 1.09 -8.50
CA ILE A 256 5.22 0.14 -8.87
C ILE A 256 4.22 0.79 -9.82
N SER A 257 3.71 1.96 -9.47
CA SER A 257 2.77 2.71 -10.30
C SER A 257 3.44 3.21 -11.58
N HIS A 258 4.71 3.64 -11.51
CA HIS A 258 5.47 4.08 -12.68
C HIS A 258 5.81 2.92 -13.62
N ALA A 259 6.13 1.73 -13.12
CA ALA A 259 6.24 0.52 -13.93
C ALA A 259 4.92 0.18 -14.64
N ALA A 260 3.80 0.46 -14.01
CA ALA A 260 2.46 0.31 -14.57
C ALA A 260 2.03 1.49 -15.49
N GLY A 261 2.89 2.51 -15.64
CA GLY A 261 2.71 3.61 -16.60
C GLY A 261 2.11 4.88 -16.03
N ALA A 262 2.20 5.11 -14.73
CA ALA A 262 1.90 6.42 -14.15
C ALA A 262 2.77 7.50 -14.80
N LEU A 263 2.16 8.62 -15.19
CA LEU A 263 2.82 9.78 -15.80
C LEU A 263 2.96 10.93 -14.81
N THR A 264 2.58 10.71 -13.57
CA THR A 264 2.61 11.68 -12.48
C THR A 264 4.04 11.85 -11.93
N PRO A 265 4.35 12.92 -11.21
CA PRO A 265 5.64 13.05 -10.51
C PRO A 265 5.89 11.87 -9.59
N ALA A 266 7.13 11.38 -9.54
CA ALA A 266 7.52 10.28 -8.64
C ALA A 266 7.50 10.66 -7.15
N GLY A 267 7.48 11.94 -6.84
CA GLY A 267 7.36 12.50 -5.50
C GLY A 267 6.98 13.98 -5.56
N LEU A 268 6.51 14.51 -4.45
CA LEU A 268 6.30 15.94 -4.21
C LEU A 268 7.09 16.35 -2.97
N THR A 269 7.61 17.55 -3.00
CA THR A 269 8.28 18.14 -1.84
C THR A 269 7.26 18.51 -0.76
N ARG A 270 7.70 18.63 0.49
CA ARG A 270 6.89 19.13 1.59
C ARG A 270 6.21 20.45 1.28
N LYS A 271 6.92 21.39 0.63
CA LYS A 271 6.40 22.69 0.24
C LYS A 271 5.27 22.58 -0.80
N GLU A 272 5.42 21.69 -1.78
CA GLU A 272 4.39 21.45 -2.80
C GLU A 272 3.14 20.80 -2.20
N LEU A 273 3.30 19.88 -1.26
CA LEU A 273 2.18 19.26 -0.55
C LEU A 273 1.41 20.28 0.31
N ILE A 274 2.12 21.15 1.05
CA ILE A 274 1.50 22.26 1.80
C ILE A 274 0.72 23.19 0.87
N TRP A 275 1.34 23.58 -0.25
CA TRP A 275 0.67 24.44 -1.24
C TRP A 275 -0.57 23.78 -1.84
N LEU A 276 -0.50 22.48 -2.15
CA LEU A 276 -1.61 21.70 -2.69
C LEU A 276 -2.80 21.68 -1.74
N VAL A 277 -2.56 21.41 -0.45
CA VAL A 277 -3.62 21.33 0.57
C VAL A 277 -4.21 22.71 0.86
N LYS A 278 -3.38 23.76 0.98
CA LYS A 278 -3.87 25.16 1.16
C LYS A 278 -4.70 25.62 -0.04
N GLY A 279 -4.30 25.26 -1.26
CA GLY A 279 -5.04 25.57 -2.49
C GLY A 279 -6.43 24.92 -2.57
N ALA A 280 -6.68 23.86 -1.80
CA ALA A 280 -8.00 23.25 -1.63
C ALA A 280 -8.82 23.92 -0.49
N GLY A 281 -8.34 24.99 0.13
CA GLY A 281 -8.96 25.61 1.28
C GLY A 281 -8.93 24.73 2.54
N ARG A 282 -7.93 23.87 2.68
CA ARG A 282 -7.72 22.99 3.83
C ARG A 282 -6.46 23.39 4.59
N ILE A 283 -6.40 23.06 5.88
CA ILE A 283 -5.23 23.26 6.73
C ILE A 283 -4.30 22.05 6.57
N PRO A 284 -3.06 22.23 6.08
CA PRO A 284 -2.11 21.12 6.00
C PRO A 284 -1.62 20.73 7.40
N VAL A 285 -1.58 19.43 7.65
CA VAL A 285 -1.02 18.84 8.87
C VAL A 285 0.02 17.81 8.47
N GLU A 286 1.26 17.99 8.92
CA GLU A 286 2.28 16.95 8.85
C GLU A 286 2.01 15.91 9.94
N ARG A 287 2.06 14.66 9.59
CA ARG A 287 1.78 13.53 10.46
C ARG A 287 2.84 12.43 10.35
N ASP A 288 2.92 11.57 11.36
CA ASP A 288 3.69 10.34 11.30
C ASP A 288 2.91 9.18 10.63
N THR A 289 3.47 7.97 10.65
CA THR A 289 2.85 6.74 10.13
C THR A 289 1.51 6.41 10.80
N PHE A 290 1.37 6.73 12.09
CA PHE A 290 0.21 6.42 12.91
C PHE A 290 -0.81 7.56 13.00
N TYR A 291 -0.66 8.57 12.12
CA TYR A 291 -1.51 9.76 12.06
C TYR A 291 -1.42 10.67 13.29
N ASN A 292 -0.34 10.55 14.09
CA ASN A 292 -0.06 11.56 15.11
C ASN A 292 0.36 12.87 14.44
N GLU A 293 -0.23 13.97 14.85
CA GLU A 293 0.09 15.31 14.33
C GLU A 293 1.51 15.73 14.75
N ILE A 294 2.30 16.21 13.81
CA ILE A 294 3.66 16.71 14.03
C ILE A 294 3.69 18.23 13.94
N GLU A 295 3.12 18.77 12.87
CA GLU A 295 3.11 20.22 12.61
C GLU A 295 1.85 20.61 11.82
N VAL A 296 1.23 21.72 12.23
CA VAL A 296 0.06 22.33 11.57
C VAL A 296 0.49 23.60 10.86
N PHE A 297 0.12 23.78 9.58
CA PHE A 297 0.51 24.92 8.75
C PHE A 297 -0.70 25.84 8.49
N GLU A 298 -0.94 26.79 9.36
CA GLU A 298 -1.97 27.82 9.21
C GLU A 298 -1.77 28.74 7.99
#